data_725c36ef969ad3ca81ba3b30ca012958
#
_entry.id   725c36ef969ad3ca81ba3b30ca012958
#
_cell.length_a   1.000
_cell.length_b   1.000
_cell.length_c   1.000
_cell.angle_alpha   90.00
_cell.angle_beta   90.00
_cell.angle_gamma   90.00
#
_symmetry.space_group_name_H-M   'P 1'
#
loop_
_entity.id
_entity.type
_entity.pdbx_description
1 polymer ?
#
loop_
_entity_poly.entity_id
_entity_poly.type
_entity_poly.pdbx_seq_one_letter_code
_entity_poly.pdbx_strand_id
1 'polypeptide(L)'
;MTEPQQLRASNEPEHEVSHADISTLESIDYQAFADDVQALHAKLKADLGESDITHLHKMERWGRTCTLLGYALSWVFPNPLAALLIGIGNVARWGTVTHHVMHRGYDAVPNVPERFKSRQFAMGWRRFIDWLDWLHPAAWAHEHNHLHHYNTGQQDDPDLVERNAWFIRDKRMPRVLKWLSVVIVMMTWKLTYYAPNTFWALKQHRKIKEIGRAHV
;
A
#
# COMPACT_ATOMS: atom_id res chain seq x y z
N MET A 1 -13.89 -20.84 22.23
CA MET A 1 -13.66 -21.64 21.01
C MET A 1 -14.93 -21.54 20.20
N THR A 2 -15.03 -20.58 19.31
CA THR A 2 -16.15 -20.40 18.37
C THR A 2 -15.61 -20.76 17.00
N GLU A 3 -16.21 -21.75 16.40
CA GLU A 3 -15.95 -22.32 15.08
C GLU A 3 -16.05 -21.20 14.02
N PRO A 4 -15.17 -21.14 13.00
CA PRO A 4 -15.28 -20.17 11.94
C PRO A 4 -16.55 -20.47 11.13
N GLN A 5 -17.50 -19.56 11.13
CA GLN A 5 -18.66 -19.61 10.24
C GLN A 5 -18.18 -19.68 8.78
N GLN A 6 -18.45 -20.82 8.15
CA GLN A 6 -18.34 -20.99 6.71
C GLN A 6 -19.20 -19.90 6.04
N LEU A 7 -18.56 -18.95 5.40
CA LEU A 7 -19.20 -18.00 4.51
C LEU A 7 -19.88 -18.80 3.39
N ARG A 8 -21.21 -18.78 3.38
CA ARG A 8 -22.01 -19.29 2.26
C ARG A 8 -21.51 -18.59 0.99
N ALA A 9 -21.09 -19.39 0.03
CA ALA A 9 -20.82 -18.95 -1.33
C ALA A 9 -22.02 -18.10 -1.80
N SER A 10 -21.79 -16.84 -2.09
CA SER A 10 -22.77 -15.97 -2.72
C SER A 10 -22.98 -16.55 -4.12
N ASN A 11 -24.21 -16.90 -4.47
CA ASN A 11 -24.64 -17.13 -5.86
C ASN A 11 -24.60 -15.77 -6.58
N GLU A 12 -23.42 -15.22 -6.83
CA GLU A 12 -23.24 -14.24 -7.89
C GLU A 12 -23.19 -15.04 -9.18
N PRO A 13 -23.87 -14.61 -10.26
CA PRO A 13 -23.79 -15.26 -11.54
C PRO A 13 -22.30 -15.30 -11.92
N GLU A 14 -21.77 -16.51 -12.11
CA GLU A 14 -20.49 -16.68 -12.76
C GLU A 14 -20.56 -15.86 -14.06
N HIS A 15 -19.67 -14.89 -14.21
CA HIS A 15 -19.52 -14.16 -15.46
C HIS A 15 -19.10 -15.24 -16.48
N GLU A 16 -20.07 -15.69 -17.27
CA GLU A 16 -19.85 -16.64 -18.36
C GLU A 16 -18.89 -15.94 -19.33
N VAL A 17 -17.60 -16.34 -19.28
CA VAL A 17 -16.59 -15.80 -20.19
C VAL A 17 -17.03 -16.16 -21.60
N SER A 18 -17.31 -15.15 -22.41
CA SER A 18 -17.78 -15.35 -23.78
C SER A 18 -16.77 -16.18 -24.57
N HIS A 19 -17.25 -17.10 -25.41
CA HIS A 19 -16.39 -17.84 -26.35
C HIS A 19 -15.55 -16.91 -27.24
N ALA A 20 -16.03 -15.70 -27.54
CA ALA A 20 -15.27 -14.68 -28.26
C ALA A 20 -14.07 -14.16 -27.44
N ASP A 21 -14.20 -14.03 -26.11
CA ASP A 21 -13.11 -13.61 -25.24
C ASP A 21 -12.02 -14.67 -25.13
N ILE A 22 -12.41 -15.96 -25.09
CA ILE A 22 -11.47 -17.09 -25.05
C ILE A 22 -10.69 -17.18 -26.35
N SER A 23 -11.34 -17.07 -27.51
CA SER A 23 -10.66 -17.12 -28.83
C SER A 23 -9.68 -15.97 -29.01
N THR A 24 -9.98 -14.80 -28.45
CA THR A 24 -9.07 -13.64 -28.47
C THR A 24 -7.83 -13.90 -27.60
N LEU A 25 -7.99 -14.53 -26.43
CA LEU A 25 -6.87 -14.90 -25.57
C LEU A 25 -5.97 -15.97 -26.20
N GLU A 26 -6.55 -16.94 -26.90
CA GLU A 26 -5.79 -17.98 -27.62
C GLU A 26 -4.99 -17.42 -28.81
N SER A 27 -5.40 -16.26 -29.36
CA SER A 27 -4.69 -15.59 -30.45
C SER A 27 -3.49 -14.76 -30.02
N ILE A 28 -3.30 -14.55 -28.70
CA ILE A 28 -2.19 -13.76 -28.18
C ILE A 28 -0.89 -14.56 -28.29
N ASP A 29 0.12 -13.98 -28.94
CA ASP A 29 1.49 -14.48 -28.87
C ASP A 29 2.12 -14.12 -27.52
N TYR A 30 1.95 -15.03 -26.56
CA TYR A 30 2.48 -14.84 -25.20
C TYR A 30 4.01 -14.77 -25.17
N GLN A 31 4.70 -15.43 -26.13
CA GLN A 31 6.16 -15.36 -26.18
C GLN A 31 6.62 -13.97 -26.65
N ALA A 32 6.06 -13.45 -27.73
CA ALA A 32 6.35 -12.10 -28.19
C ALA A 32 6.04 -11.05 -27.12
N PHE A 33 4.92 -11.19 -26.41
CA PHE A 33 4.57 -10.31 -25.30
C PHE A 33 5.60 -10.39 -24.13
N ALA A 34 6.04 -11.59 -23.78
CA ALA A 34 7.06 -11.77 -22.75
C ALA A 34 8.40 -11.15 -23.15
N ASP A 35 8.79 -11.30 -24.40
CA ASP A 35 10.03 -10.73 -24.95
C ASP A 35 9.97 -9.19 -24.97
N ASP A 36 8.85 -8.61 -25.35
CA ASP A 36 8.63 -7.14 -25.30
C ASP A 36 8.71 -6.60 -23.87
N VAL A 37 8.09 -7.29 -22.90
CA VAL A 37 8.14 -6.92 -21.47
C VAL A 37 9.57 -7.01 -20.94
N GLN A 38 10.33 -8.04 -21.31
CA GLN A 38 11.73 -8.19 -20.92
C GLN A 38 12.60 -7.09 -21.52
N ALA A 39 12.41 -6.77 -22.80
CA ALA A 39 13.13 -5.70 -23.49
C ALA A 39 12.84 -4.33 -22.84
N LEU A 40 11.57 -4.05 -22.53
CA LEU A 40 11.18 -2.84 -21.80
C LEU A 40 11.81 -2.78 -20.42
N HIS A 41 11.77 -3.88 -19.66
CA HIS A 41 12.41 -3.95 -18.33
C HIS A 41 13.92 -3.69 -18.41
N ALA A 42 14.62 -4.29 -19.38
CA ALA A 42 16.05 -4.08 -19.58
C ALA A 42 16.36 -2.60 -19.91
N LYS A 43 15.54 -1.98 -20.78
CA LYS A 43 15.65 -0.56 -21.11
C LYS A 43 15.47 0.32 -19.88
N LEU A 44 14.37 0.16 -19.16
CA LEU A 44 14.08 0.95 -17.96
C LEU A 44 15.16 0.78 -16.88
N LYS A 45 15.70 -0.42 -16.74
CA LYS A 45 16.79 -0.69 -15.79
C LYS A 45 18.11 -0.01 -16.20
N ALA A 46 18.38 0.09 -17.50
CA ALA A 46 19.56 0.79 -18.01
C ALA A 46 19.45 2.31 -17.85
N ASP A 47 18.25 2.85 -17.82
CA ASP A 47 17.98 4.28 -17.67
C ASP A 47 18.04 4.76 -16.21
N LEU A 48 18.14 3.84 -15.22
CA LEU A 48 18.22 4.19 -13.79
C LEU A 48 19.49 5.01 -13.51
N GLY A 49 19.34 6.14 -12.83
CA GLY A 49 20.49 6.99 -12.54
C GLY A 49 20.19 8.25 -11.74
N GLU A 50 21.03 9.28 -11.96
CA GLU A 50 21.00 10.55 -11.22
C GLU A 50 19.68 11.30 -11.37
N SER A 51 18.99 11.12 -12.52
CA SER A 51 17.66 11.71 -12.75
C SER A 51 16.64 11.23 -11.73
N ASP A 52 16.66 9.94 -11.36
CA ASP A 52 15.76 9.35 -10.39
C ASP A 52 16.02 9.91 -8.99
N ILE A 53 17.30 10.05 -8.61
CA ILE A 53 17.70 10.63 -7.34
C ILE A 53 17.26 12.09 -7.27
N THR A 54 17.47 12.85 -8.34
CA THR A 54 17.06 14.25 -8.43
C THR A 54 15.54 14.38 -8.30
N HIS A 55 14.78 13.52 -8.98
CA HIS A 55 13.33 13.49 -8.88
C HIS A 55 12.87 13.14 -7.46
N LEU A 56 13.45 12.12 -6.84
CA LEU A 56 13.16 11.71 -5.46
C LEU A 56 13.35 12.88 -4.49
N HIS A 57 14.49 13.57 -4.58
CA HIS A 57 14.76 14.75 -3.74
C HIS A 57 13.79 15.91 -4.02
N LYS A 58 13.38 16.10 -5.27
CA LYS A 58 12.37 17.10 -5.64
C LYS A 58 11.03 16.79 -4.96
N MET A 59 10.57 15.55 -5.04
CA MET A 59 9.31 15.12 -4.43
C MET A 59 9.37 15.20 -2.89
N GLU A 60 10.47 14.78 -2.29
CA GLU A 60 10.67 14.89 -0.85
C GLU A 60 10.62 16.36 -0.38
N ARG A 61 11.35 17.25 -1.04
CA ARG A 61 11.36 18.69 -0.71
C ARG A 61 9.98 19.31 -0.90
N TRP A 62 9.33 19.02 -2.03
CA TRP A 62 7.98 19.54 -2.30
C TRP A 62 6.99 19.12 -1.22
N GLY A 63 6.94 17.84 -0.89
CA GLY A 63 6.05 17.34 0.16
C GLY A 63 6.34 17.93 1.53
N ARG A 64 7.63 18.09 1.91
CA ARG A 64 8.02 18.76 3.16
C ARG A 64 7.62 20.23 3.18
N THR A 65 7.83 20.94 2.09
CA THR A 65 7.45 22.36 1.97
C THR A 65 5.94 22.53 2.14
N CYS A 66 5.13 21.74 1.46
CA CYS A 66 3.67 21.79 1.64
C CYS A 66 3.26 21.52 3.10
N THR A 67 3.84 20.50 3.72
CA THR A 67 3.53 20.16 5.12
C THR A 67 3.92 21.29 6.07
N LEU A 68 5.12 21.86 5.92
CA LEU A 68 5.61 22.95 6.78
C LEU A 68 4.78 24.23 6.61
N LEU A 69 4.45 24.62 5.38
CA LEU A 69 3.57 25.75 5.11
C LEU A 69 2.18 25.53 5.70
N GLY A 70 1.63 24.33 5.56
CA GLY A 70 0.35 24.00 6.16
C GLY A 70 0.36 24.13 7.68
N TYR A 71 1.39 23.61 8.36
CA TYR A 71 1.53 23.80 9.80
C TYR A 71 1.75 25.28 10.19
N ALA A 72 2.57 26.01 9.45
CA ALA A 72 2.77 27.43 9.71
C ALA A 72 1.45 28.24 9.61
N LEU A 73 0.61 27.92 8.62
CA LEU A 73 -0.69 28.57 8.47
C LEU A 73 -1.71 28.12 9.52
N SER A 74 -1.61 26.91 10.05
CA SER A 74 -2.54 26.40 11.07
C SER A 74 -2.43 27.10 12.42
N TRP A 75 -1.31 27.76 12.70
CA TRP A 75 -1.11 28.58 13.91
C TRP A 75 -1.94 29.87 13.93
N VAL A 76 -2.32 30.39 12.77
CA VAL A 76 -3.14 31.60 12.68
C VAL A 76 -4.57 31.31 13.11
N PHE A 77 -5.16 30.27 12.54
CA PHE A 77 -6.44 29.67 12.91
C PHE A 77 -6.61 28.35 12.11
N PRO A 78 -7.42 27.39 12.60
CA PRO A 78 -7.77 26.22 11.81
C PRO A 78 -8.46 26.65 10.52
N ASN A 79 -7.89 26.28 9.36
CA ASN A 79 -8.42 26.69 8.05
C ASN A 79 -8.26 25.58 7.00
N PRO A 80 -9.15 25.55 5.99
CA PRO A 80 -9.12 24.52 4.96
C PRO A 80 -7.82 24.49 4.13
N LEU A 81 -7.20 25.64 3.89
CA LEU A 81 -5.95 25.75 3.14
C LEU A 81 -4.80 25.07 3.89
N ALA A 82 -4.70 25.28 5.20
CA ALA A 82 -3.70 24.59 6.02
C ALA A 82 -3.91 23.06 5.97
N ALA A 83 -5.15 22.60 6.12
CA ALA A 83 -5.50 21.19 6.04
C ALA A 83 -5.15 20.60 4.65
N LEU A 84 -5.46 21.31 3.58
CA LEU A 84 -5.14 20.91 2.21
C LEU A 84 -3.63 20.79 2.00
N LEU A 85 -2.84 21.78 2.41
CA LEU A 85 -1.39 21.76 2.28
C LEU A 85 -0.74 20.63 3.09
N ILE A 86 -1.19 20.39 4.32
CA ILE A 86 -0.73 19.24 5.12
C ILE A 86 -1.09 17.93 4.42
N GLY A 87 -2.32 17.81 3.91
CA GLY A 87 -2.79 16.63 3.19
C GLY A 87 -1.96 16.34 1.93
N ILE A 88 -1.76 17.35 1.08
CA ILE A 88 -0.92 17.24 -0.14
C ILE A 88 0.50 16.83 0.24
N GLY A 89 1.10 17.49 1.22
CA GLY A 89 2.46 17.19 1.66
C GLY A 89 2.61 15.76 2.20
N ASN A 90 1.64 15.30 2.97
CA ASN A 90 1.62 13.93 3.51
C ASN A 90 1.43 12.88 2.40
N VAL A 91 0.49 13.11 1.46
CA VAL A 91 0.27 12.22 0.32
C VAL A 91 1.52 12.14 -0.56
N ALA A 92 2.16 13.27 -0.87
CA ALA A 92 3.39 13.28 -1.65
C ALA A 92 4.51 12.49 -0.96
N ARG A 93 4.71 12.69 0.33
CA ARG A 93 5.76 11.98 1.08
C ARG A 93 5.45 10.50 1.26
N TRP A 94 4.20 10.16 1.54
CA TRP A 94 3.79 8.77 1.72
C TRP A 94 3.68 8.02 0.39
N GLY A 95 2.88 8.51 -0.56
CA GLY A 95 2.59 7.82 -1.80
C GLY A 95 3.75 7.83 -2.80
N THR A 96 4.51 8.94 -2.92
CA THR A 96 5.55 9.06 -3.95
C THR A 96 6.97 8.82 -3.43
N VAL A 97 7.25 9.02 -2.14
CA VAL A 97 8.58 8.77 -1.59
C VAL A 97 8.60 7.46 -0.79
N THR A 98 7.86 7.42 0.32
CA THR A 98 7.89 6.27 1.22
C THR A 98 7.48 4.97 0.53
N HIS A 99 6.38 4.99 -0.19
CA HIS A 99 5.82 3.83 -0.89
C HIS A 99 6.83 3.26 -1.90
N HIS A 100 7.37 4.09 -2.80
CA HIS A 100 8.35 3.64 -3.80
C HIS A 100 9.66 3.14 -3.19
N VAL A 101 10.17 3.82 -2.15
CA VAL A 101 11.35 3.35 -1.44
C VAL A 101 11.11 1.99 -0.77
N MET A 102 9.95 1.84 -0.10
CA MET A 102 9.62 0.59 0.59
C MET A 102 9.32 -0.56 -0.38
N HIS A 103 8.91 -0.27 -1.61
CA HIS A 103 8.84 -1.24 -2.72
C HIS A 103 10.20 -1.58 -3.34
N ARG A 104 11.31 -1.09 -2.77
CA ARG A 104 12.67 -1.31 -3.26
C ARG A 104 12.97 -0.64 -4.62
N GLY A 105 12.13 0.31 -5.05
CA GLY A 105 12.28 0.99 -6.33
C GLY A 105 13.63 1.71 -6.49
N TYR A 106 14.21 2.16 -5.38
CA TYR A 106 15.52 2.85 -5.39
C TYR A 106 16.71 1.97 -5.01
N ASP A 107 16.50 0.70 -4.63
CA ASP A 107 17.61 -0.18 -4.21
C ASP A 107 18.62 -0.45 -5.33
N ALA A 108 18.14 -0.45 -6.58
CA ALA A 108 18.96 -0.69 -7.78
C ALA A 108 19.50 0.60 -8.43
N VAL A 109 19.09 1.78 -7.98
CA VAL A 109 19.56 3.06 -8.55
C VAL A 109 21.01 3.31 -8.15
N PRO A 110 21.93 3.53 -9.12
CA PRO A 110 23.33 3.81 -8.81
C PRO A 110 23.49 5.06 -7.94
N ASN A 111 24.39 5.01 -6.98
CA ASN A 111 24.73 6.14 -6.08
C ASN A 111 23.56 6.71 -5.26
N VAL A 112 22.44 5.99 -5.14
CA VAL A 112 21.35 6.43 -4.28
C VAL A 112 21.84 6.55 -2.83
N PRO A 113 21.53 7.64 -2.11
CA PRO A 113 21.88 7.79 -0.70
C PRO A 113 21.30 6.63 0.12
N GLU A 114 22.12 6.05 1.02
CA GLU A 114 21.74 4.89 1.85
C GLU A 114 20.39 5.05 2.57
N ARG A 115 20.05 6.28 2.97
CA ARG A 115 18.77 6.57 3.62
C ARG A 115 17.53 6.30 2.75
N PHE A 116 17.69 6.17 1.45
CA PHE A 116 16.62 5.84 0.49
C PHE A 116 16.66 4.39 0.02
N LYS A 117 17.54 3.57 0.55
CA LYS A 117 17.44 2.12 0.37
C LYS A 117 16.39 1.55 1.30
N SER A 118 15.59 0.62 0.81
CA SER A 118 14.43 0.07 1.51
C SER A 118 14.72 -0.46 2.91
N ARG A 119 15.92 -1.04 3.12
CA ARG A 119 16.37 -1.58 4.41
C ARG A 119 16.81 -0.50 5.41
N GLN A 120 17.17 0.69 4.94
CA GLN A 120 17.69 1.79 5.74
C GLN A 120 16.68 2.93 5.91
N PHE A 121 15.64 2.93 5.08
CA PHE A 121 14.63 3.97 5.09
C PHE A 121 13.89 4.00 6.43
N ALA A 122 13.74 5.19 6.96
CA ALA A 122 13.05 5.44 8.23
C ALA A 122 13.63 4.65 9.43
N MET A 123 14.91 4.30 9.42
CA MET A 123 15.56 3.66 10.55
C MET A 123 16.10 4.67 11.57
N GLY A 124 16.22 4.24 12.82
CA GLY A 124 16.70 5.08 13.92
C GLY A 124 15.83 6.33 14.12
N TRP A 125 16.46 7.48 14.39
CA TRP A 125 15.76 8.74 14.62
C TRP A 125 14.97 9.25 13.39
N ARG A 126 15.38 8.86 12.19
CA ARG A 126 14.68 9.20 10.94
C ARG A 126 13.27 8.61 10.88
N ARG A 127 12.97 7.63 11.72
CA ARG A 127 11.62 7.09 11.92
C ARG A 127 10.59 8.20 12.19
N PHE A 128 10.98 9.24 12.89
CA PHE A 128 10.09 10.35 13.25
C PHE A 128 9.95 11.42 12.15
N ILE A 129 10.83 11.40 11.16
CA ILE A 129 10.85 12.40 10.09
C ILE A 129 10.36 11.84 8.75
N ASP A 130 10.80 10.65 8.39
CA ASP A 130 10.56 10.08 7.07
C ASP A 130 9.32 9.17 7.03
N TRP A 131 8.91 8.65 8.19
CA TRP A 131 7.78 7.75 8.30
C TRP A 131 6.58 8.46 8.93
N LEU A 132 5.53 8.66 8.13
CA LEU A 132 4.34 9.38 8.57
C LEU A 132 3.29 8.46 9.22
N ASP A 133 3.67 7.23 9.51
CA ASP A 133 2.82 6.26 10.16
C ASP A 133 3.37 5.85 11.54
N TRP A 134 2.49 5.41 12.40
CA TRP A 134 2.83 4.91 13.74
C TRP A 134 3.21 3.43 13.73
N LEU A 135 2.84 2.68 12.69
CA LEU A 135 3.26 1.30 12.51
C LEU A 135 4.76 1.18 12.24
N HIS A 136 5.33 0.03 12.56
CA HIS A 136 6.74 -0.20 12.31
C HIS A 136 6.99 -0.42 10.80
N PRO A 137 7.99 0.22 10.18
CA PRO A 137 8.27 0.08 8.74
C PRO A 137 8.40 -1.36 8.26
N ALA A 138 9.07 -2.23 9.03
CA ALA A 138 9.21 -3.63 8.67
C ALA A 138 7.88 -4.42 8.72
N ALA A 139 6.95 -4.04 9.61
CA ALA A 139 5.63 -4.65 9.67
C ALA A 139 4.81 -4.27 8.43
N TRP A 140 4.84 -2.97 8.09
CA TRP A 140 4.20 -2.48 6.88
C TRP A 140 4.77 -3.14 5.61
N ALA A 141 6.10 -3.20 5.48
CA ALA A 141 6.74 -3.84 4.32
C ALA A 141 6.36 -5.31 4.17
N HIS A 142 6.22 -6.04 5.28
CA HIS A 142 5.79 -7.43 5.23
C HIS A 142 4.33 -7.56 4.80
N GLU A 143 3.45 -6.83 5.45
CA GLU A 143 2.03 -6.84 5.14
C GLU A 143 1.77 -6.39 3.70
N HIS A 144 2.29 -5.22 3.31
CA HIS A 144 2.05 -4.63 2.02
C HIS A 144 2.75 -5.37 0.86
N ASN A 145 4.06 -5.63 0.97
CA ASN A 145 4.83 -6.20 -0.14
C ASN A 145 4.68 -7.72 -0.29
N HIS A 146 4.40 -8.45 0.80
CA HIS A 146 4.35 -9.91 0.75
C HIS A 146 2.94 -10.48 0.88
N LEU A 147 2.01 -9.79 1.54
CA LEU A 147 0.65 -10.29 1.67
C LEU A 147 -0.30 -9.60 0.69
N HIS A 148 -0.38 -8.26 0.73
CA HIS A 148 -1.29 -7.53 -0.14
C HIS A 148 -0.95 -7.70 -1.64
N HIS A 149 0.27 -7.40 -2.06
CA HIS A 149 0.63 -7.44 -3.49
C HIS A 149 0.56 -8.83 -4.13
N TYR A 150 0.83 -9.89 -3.37
CA TYR A 150 0.73 -11.26 -3.90
C TYR A 150 -0.69 -11.82 -3.87
N ASN A 151 -1.59 -11.22 -3.08
CA ASN A 151 -2.96 -11.71 -2.91
C ASN A 151 -4.00 -10.64 -3.24
N THR A 152 -3.62 -9.57 -3.95
CA THR A 152 -4.51 -8.43 -4.24
C THR A 152 -5.85 -8.88 -4.78
N GLY A 153 -6.93 -8.54 -4.06
CA GLY A 153 -8.30 -8.91 -4.41
C GLY A 153 -8.69 -10.36 -4.09
N GLN A 154 -7.80 -11.16 -3.50
CA GLN A 154 -8.07 -12.52 -3.05
C GLN A 154 -8.48 -12.56 -1.57
N GLN A 155 -8.95 -13.74 -1.11
CA GLN A 155 -9.39 -13.92 0.29
C GLN A 155 -8.27 -13.73 1.32
N ASP A 156 -7.02 -13.99 0.92
CA ASP A 156 -5.84 -13.83 1.77
C ASP A 156 -5.25 -12.42 1.73
N ASP A 157 -5.82 -11.52 0.93
CA ASP A 157 -5.44 -10.12 0.92
C ASP A 157 -5.83 -9.44 2.25
N PRO A 158 -4.87 -8.94 3.05
CA PRO A 158 -5.19 -8.23 4.29
C PRO A 158 -6.03 -6.97 4.03
N ASP A 159 -5.90 -6.36 2.85
CA ASP A 159 -6.61 -5.15 2.45
C ASP A 159 -7.91 -5.42 1.67
N LEU A 160 -8.41 -6.66 1.65
CA LEU A 160 -9.66 -6.98 0.98
C LEU A 160 -10.84 -6.22 1.60
N VAL A 161 -11.34 -5.22 0.87
CA VAL A 161 -12.41 -4.32 1.31
C VAL A 161 -13.69 -5.09 1.61
N GLU A 162 -14.02 -6.08 0.80
CA GLU A 162 -15.22 -6.91 0.94
C GLU A 162 -15.26 -7.62 2.28
N ARG A 163 -14.11 -8.10 2.76
CA ARG A 163 -13.98 -8.77 4.05
C ARG A 163 -13.98 -7.76 5.20
N ASN A 164 -13.21 -6.70 5.04
CA ASN A 164 -12.96 -5.74 6.12
C ASN A 164 -14.11 -4.76 6.34
N ALA A 165 -14.89 -4.46 5.29
CA ALA A 165 -16.05 -3.58 5.32
C ALA A 165 -17.38 -4.32 5.01
N TRP A 166 -17.47 -5.61 5.32
CA TRP A 166 -18.63 -6.47 5.05
C TRP A 166 -19.96 -5.85 5.53
N PHE A 167 -19.95 -5.16 6.65
CA PHE A 167 -21.13 -4.51 7.24
C PHE A 167 -21.74 -3.43 6.35
N ILE A 168 -20.94 -2.76 5.49
CA ILE A 168 -21.44 -1.76 4.53
C ILE A 168 -22.28 -2.43 3.44
N ARG A 169 -22.00 -3.69 3.11
CA ARG A 169 -22.73 -4.49 2.12
C ARG A 169 -24.03 -5.09 2.66
N ASP A 170 -24.23 -5.08 3.98
CA ASP A 170 -25.46 -5.64 4.59
C ASP A 170 -26.70 -4.91 4.05
N LYS A 171 -27.57 -5.65 3.34
CA LYS A 171 -28.81 -5.13 2.74
C LYS A 171 -29.80 -4.61 3.78
N ARG A 172 -29.71 -5.06 5.04
CA ARG A 172 -30.59 -4.64 6.13
C ARG A 172 -30.22 -3.27 6.69
N MET A 173 -29.01 -2.80 6.47
CA MET A 173 -28.54 -1.51 6.98
C MET A 173 -29.15 -0.37 6.17
N PRO A 174 -29.83 0.61 6.79
CA PRO A 174 -30.33 1.80 6.13
C PRO A 174 -29.23 2.60 5.43
N ARG A 175 -29.52 3.19 4.28
CA ARG A 175 -28.53 3.96 3.49
C ARG A 175 -27.82 5.04 4.31
N VAL A 176 -28.54 5.76 5.15
CA VAL A 176 -27.97 6.82 6.00
C VAL A 176 -26.92 6.25 6.94
N LEU A 177 -27.17 5.10 7.57
CA LEU A 177 -26.19 4.44 8.44
C LEU A 177 -24.97 3.93 7.68
N LYS A 178 -25.16 3.47 6.43
CA LYS A 178 -24.02 3.09 5.58
C LYS A 178 -23.11 4.28 5.31
N TRP A 179 -23.67 5.42 4.89
CA TRP A 179 -22.88 6.62 4.64
C TRP A 179 -22.19 7.14 5.90
N LEU A 180 -22.89 7.13 7.04
CA LEU A 180 -22.30 7.50 8.31
C LEU A 180 -21.14 6.56 8.69
N SER A 181 -21.32 5.25 8.49
CA SER A 181 -20.26 4.25 8.73
C SER A 181 -19.05 4.48 7.83
N VAL A 182 -19.26 4.82 6.54
CA VAL A 182 -18.15 5.16 5.63
C VAL A 182 -17.36 6.36 6.15
N VAL A 183 -18.05 7.43 6.57
CA VAL A 183 -17.38 8.63 7.14
C VAL A 183 -16.61 8.28 8.39
N ILE A 184 -17.19 7.50 9.32
CA ILE A 184 -16.53 7.08 10.55
C ILE A 184 -15.30 6.23 10.23
N VAL A 185 -15.41 5.26 9.33
CA VAL A 185 -14.28 4.42 8.91
C VAL A 185 -13.20 5.28 8.25
N MET A 186 -13.54 6.22 7.37
CA MET A 186 -12.56 7.14 6.77
C MET A 186 -11.79 7.95 7.81
N MET A 187 -12.44 8.38 8.88
CA MET A 187 -11.78 9.15 9.95
C MET A 187 -10.96 8.26 10.89
N THR A 188 -11.34 7.01 11.05
CA THR A 188 -10.76 6.10 12.04
C THR A 188 -10.05 4.90 11.42
N TRP A 189 -9.94 4.82 10.09
CA TRP A 189 -9.46 3.64 9.37
C TRP A 189 -8.08 3.15 9.81
N LYS A 190 -7.20 4.05 10.20
CA LYS A 190 -5.89 3.67 10.75
C LYS A 190 -5.98 2.86 12.03
N LEU A 191 -6.96 3.14 12.87
CA LEU A 191 -7.18 2.47 14.16
C LEU A 191 -8.04 1.21 14.01
N THR A 192 -9.11 1.31 13.23
CA THR A 192 -10.16 0.28 13.17
C THR A 192 -9.91 -0.78 12.12
N TYR A 193 -9.16 -0.45 11.08
CA TYR A 193 -8.91 -1.32 9.93
C TYR A 193 -7.42 -1.64 9.77
N TYR A 194 -6.60 -0.62 9.55
CA TYR A 194 -5.20 -0.78 9.14
C TYR A 194 -4.31 -1.35 10.26
N ALA A 195 -4.37 -0.80 11.47
CA ALA A 195 -3.53 -1.25 12.57
C ALA A 195 -3.78 -2.71 12.99
N PRO A 196 -5.03 -3.20 13.13
CA PRO A 196 -5.31 -4.58 13.43
C PRO A 196 -4.76 -5.55 12.36
N ASN A 197 -4.93 -5.22 11.07
CA ASN A 197 -4.47 -6.04 9.97
C ASN A 197 -2.93 -6.14 9.95
N THR A 198 -2.23 -5.03 10.06
CA THR A 198 -0.77 -5.02 10.09
C THR A 198 -0.21 -5.72 11.33
N PHE A 199 -0.86 -5.56 12.48
CA PHE A 199 -0.47 -6.28 13.70
C PHE A 199 -0.63 -7.80 13.55
N TRP A 200 -1.73 -8.24 12.96
CA TRP A 200 -1.99 -9.65 12.69
C TRP A 200 -0.97 -10.24 11.70
N ALA A 201 -0.70 -9.55 10.61
CA ALA A 201 0.31 -9.92 9.62
C ALA A 201 1.72 -10.05 10.25
N LEU A 202 2.11 -9.10 11.10
CA LEU A 202 3.37 -9.17 11.83
C LEU A 202 3.43 -10.36 12.79
N LYS A 203 2.34 -10.67 13.47
CA LYS A 203 2.27 -11.83 14.38
C LYS A 203 2.43 -13.15 13.62
N GLN A 204 1.81 -13.28 12.45
CA GLN A 204 1.98 -14.44 11.59
C GLN A 204 3.43 -14.58 11.09
N HIS A 205 4.01 -13.48 10.62
CA HIS A 205 5.40 -13.48 10.16
C HIS A 205 6.38 -13.94 11.24
N ARG A 206 6.19 -13.51 12.49
CA ARG A 206 7.02 -13.96 13.63
C ARG A 206 6.87 -15.45 13.88
N LYS A 207 5.66 -15.99 13.87
CA LYS A 207 5.42 -17.43 14.03
C LYS A 207 6.11 -18.26 12.95
N ILE A 208 6.04 -17.85 11.69
CA ILE A 208 6.70 -18.54 10.58
C ILE A 208 8.23 -18.57 10.78
N LYS A 209 8.83 -17.44 11.22
CA LYS A 209 10.25 -17.38 11.53
C LYS A 209 10.68 -18.26 12.72
N GLU A 210 9.84 -18.37 13.74
CA GLU A 210 10.09 -19.25 14.90
C GLU A 210 10.05 -20.71 14.48
N ILE A 211 9.04 -21.12 13.69
CA ILE A 211 8.92 -22.48 13.15
C ILE A 211 10.13 -22.82 12.26
N GLY A 212 10.53 -21.92 11.36
CA GLY A 212 11.69 -22.15 10.49
C GLY A 212 13.02 -22.27 11.25
N ARG A 213 13.17 -21.64 12.43
CA ARG A 213 14.36 -21.80 13.29
C ARG A 213 14.34 -23.08 14.11
N ALA A 214 13.20 -23.65 14.38
CA ALA A 214 13.07 -24.91 15.14
C ALA A 214 13.36 -26.16 14.29
N HIS A 215 13.47 -26.00 12.96
CA HIS A 215 13.73 -27.08 12.01
C HIS A 215 15.14 -27.02 11.36
N VAL A 216 16.01 -26.14 11.84
CA VAL A 216 17.43 -26.06 11.47
C VAL A 216 18.30 -26.41 12.68
#